data_f777a1bae8ba3e2fedbc0fb792e580d3
#
_entry.id   f777a1bae8ba3e2fedbc0fb792e580d3
#
_cell.length_a   1.000
_cell.length_b   1.000
_cell.length_c   1.000
_cell.angle_alpha   90.00
_cell.angle_beta   90.00
_cell.angle_gamma   90.00
#
_symmetry.space_group_name_H-M   'P 1'
#
loop_
_entity.id
_entity.type
_entity.pdbx_description
1 polymer ?
#
loop_
_entity_poly.entity_id
_entity_poly.type
_entity_poly.pdbx_seq_one_letter_code
_entity_poly.pdbx_strand_id
1 'polypeptide(L)'
;MAGAPIGNQNAKKYKDEKELSKLIDKYFKDCDDSDKPYTMSGLAYALDIDRTTLINYGEDKLFSTLIKKAKNRVQAQLEENALTGKGNSTFTIFNLKNNYGWKDSIDAKVETNVDNITPLINMLMNTTDDKDENS
;
A
#
# COMPACT_ATOMS: atom_id res chain seq x y z
N MET A 1 -19.77 -28.30 12.25
CA MET A 1 -19.38 -28.27 11.88
C MET A 1 -18.24 -28.38 11.65
N ALA A 2 -17.90 -28.79 12.18
CA ALA A 2 -16.51 -29.00 12.15
C ALA A 2 -16.05 -29.75 10.94
N GLY A 3 -16.89 -30.34 10.23
CA GLY A 3 -16.53 -31.07 9.05
C GLY A 3 -15.94 -30.23 7.94
N ALA A 4 -16.26 -28.96 7.92
CA ALA A 4 -15.74 -28.09 6.87
C ALA A 4 -14.27 -27.78 7.09
N PRO A 5 -13.46 -27.76 6.03
CA PRO A 5 -12.07 -27.36 6.16
C PRO A 5 -11.97 -25.96 6.73
N ILE A 6 -11.20 -25.84 7.78
CA ILE A 6 -11.05 -24.56 8.45
C ILE A 6 -10.47 -23.51 7.52
N GLY A 7 -9.50 -23.89 6.70
CA GLY A 7 -8.91 -22.97 5.77
C GLY A 7 -9.89 -22.37 4.79
N ASN A 8 -10.81 -23.19 4.30
CA ASN A 8 -11.81 -22.69 3.36
C ASN A 8 -12.76 -21.72 4.02
N GLN A 9 -13.14 -21.99 5.24
CA GLN A 9 -14.03 -21.10 5.97
C GLN A 9 -13.35 -19.77 6.25
N ASN A 10 -12.09 -19.81 6.64
CA ASN A 10 -11.35 -18.59 6.90
C ASN A 10 -11.18 -17.75 5.63
N ALA A 11 -10.92 -18.41 4.51
CA ALA A 11 -10.73 -17.69 3.25
C ALA A 11 -12.03 -17.09 2.73
N LYS A 12 -13.17 -17.64 3.13
CA LYS A 12 -14.46 -17.22 2.61
C LYS A 12 -15.41 -16.78 3.71
N LYS A 13 -14.88 -16.15 4.74
CA LYS A 13 -15.72 -15.68 5.84
C LYS A 13 -16.80 -14.72 5.34
N TYR A 14 -16.45 -13.84 4.43
CA TYR A 14 -17.42 -12.92 3.83
C TYR A 14 -17.72 -13.39 2.42
N LYS A 15 -18.96 -13.62 2.14
CA LYS A 15 -19.40 -14.07 0.82
C LYS A 15 -20.12 -12.98 0.05
N ASP A 16 -20.55 -11.95 0.76
CA ASP A 16 -21.32 -10.86 0.18
C ASP A 16 -20.44 -9.62 0.10
N GLU A 17 -20.26 -9.12 -1.10
CA GLU A 17 -19.48 -7.90 -1.34
C GLU A 17 -20.04 -6.71 -0.59
N LYS A 18 -21.37 -6.62 -0.50
CA LYS A 18 -22.01 -5.49 0.18
C LYS A 18 -21.72 -5.51 1.68
N GLU A 19 -21.76 -6.69 2.27
CA GLU A 19 -21.47 -6.82 3.69
C GLU A 19 -20.04 -6.41 3.98
N LEU A 20 -19.12 -6.90 3.17
CA LEU A 20 -17.70 -6.56 3.35
C LEU A 20 -17.50 -5.06 3.15
N SER A 21 -18.14 -4.49 2.14
CA SER A 21 -18.02 -3.05 1.87
C SER A 21 -18.48 -2.22 3.06
N LYS A 22 -19.60 -2.60 3.69
CA LYS A 22 -20.11 -1.88 4.85
C LYS A 22 -19.15 -1.93 6.01
N LEU A 23 -18.54 -3.08 6.25
CA LEU A 23 -17.61 -3.22 7.36
C LEU A 23 -16.32 -2.48 7.11
N ILE A 24 -15.85 -2.44 5.88
CA ILE A 24 -14.67 -1.66 5.51
C ILE A 24 -14.96 -0.18 5.75
N ASP A 25 -16.10 0.31 5.28
CA ASP A 25 -16.47 1.71 5.47
C ASP A 25 -16.61 2.05 6.96
N LYS A 26 -17.15 1.13 7.73
CA LYS A 26 -17.28 1.33 9.17
C LYS A 26 -15.92 1.46 9.83
N TYR A 27 -14.96 0.64 9.41
CA TYR A 27 -13.61 0.74 9.97
C TYR A 27 -13.01 2.12 9.73
N PHE A 28 -13.11 2.62 8.50
CA PHE A 28 -12.54 3.93 8.20
C PHE A 28 -13.27 5.05 8.94
N LYS A 29 -14.59 4.94 9.05
CA LYS A 29 -15.35 5.91 9.81
C LYS A 29 -14.97 5.90 11.28
N ASP A 30 -14.83 4.72 11.86
CA ASP A 30 -14.43 4.60 13.26
C ASP A 30 -13.05 5.20 13.50
N CYS A 31 -12.13 5.01 12.56
CA CYS A 31 -10.81 5.62 12.65
C CYS A 31 -10.92 7.15 12.62
N ASP A 32 -11.73 7.67 11.71
CA ASP A 32 -11.91 9.12 11.60
C ASP A 32 -12.53 9.69 12.86
N ASP A 33 -13.54 9.02 13.39
CA ASP A 33 -14.23 9.48 14.59
C ASP A 33 -13.33 9.45 15.83
N SER A 34 -12.40 8.50 15.86
CA SER A 34 -11.48 8.32 16.98
C SER A 34 -10.12 8.97 16.76
N ASP A 35 -9.93 9.60 15.63
CA ASP A 35 -8.65 10.21 15.25
C ASP A 35 -7.52 9.18 15.28
N LYS A 36 -7.79 7.99 14.78
CA LYS A 36 -6.81 6.92 14.68
C LYS A 36 -6.34 6.78 13.24
N PRO A 37 -5.07 6.45 13.05
CA PRO A 37 -4.59 6.21 11.69
C PRO A 37 -5.18 4.93 11.10
N TYR A 38 -5.32 4.92 9.79
CA TYR A 38 -5.74 3.72 9.09
C TYR A 38 -4.56 2.76 8.99
N THR A 39 -4.79 1.48 9.22
CA THR A 39 -3.78 0.46 8.99
C THR A 39 -4.43 -0.77 8.40
N MET A 40 -3.68 -1.51 7.58
CA MET A 40 -4.22 -2.75 7.03
C MET A 40 -4.39 -3.79 8.12
N SER A 41 -3.51 -3.82 9.11
CA SER A 41 -3.66 -4.71 10.24
C SER A 41 -4.89 -4.37 11.06
N GLY A 42 -5.16 -3.08 11.26
CA GLY A 42 -6.36 -2.64 11.96
C GLY A 42 -7.62 -3.01 11.20
N LEU A 43 -7.58 -2.88 9.88
CA LEU A 43 -8.71 -3.28 9.05
C LEU A 43 -8.98 -4.78 9.17
N ALA A 44 -7.92 -5.59 9.08
CA ALA A 44 -8.08 -7.04 9.23
C ALA A 44 -8.68 -7.38 10.59
N TYR A 45 -8.20 -6.73 11.64
CA TYR A 45 -8.72 -6.94 12.98
C TYR A 45 -10.21 -6.57 13.06
N ALA A 46 -10.59 -5.45 12.46
CA ALA A 46 -11.99 -5.01 12.46
C ALA A 46 -12.88 -5.98 11.69
N LEU A 47 -12.34 -6.61 10.65
CA LEU A 47 -13.07 -7.61 9.87
C LEU A 47 -13.02 -9.00 10.52
N ASP A 48 -12.29 -9.14 11.61
CA ASP A 48 -12.12 -10.40 12.32
C ASP A 48 -11.53 -11.48 11.42
N ILE A 49 -10.53 -11.10 10.66
CA ILE A 49 -9.76 -12.02 9.83
C ILE A 49 -8.30 -11.70 10.02
N ASP A 50 -7.43 -12.63 9.64
CA ASP A 50 -6.02 -12.33 9.72
C ASP A 50 -5.55 -11.62 8.45
N ARG A 51 -4.32 -11.15 8.48
CA ARG A 51 -3.79 -10.38 7.38
C ARG A 51 -3.65 -11.18 6.11
N THR A 52 -3.28 -12.45 6.23
CA THR A 52 -3.18 -13.34 5.08
C THR A 52 -4.53 -13.52 4.40
N THR A 53 -5.58 -13.68 5.19
CA THR A 53 -6.93 -13.78 4.65
C THR A 53 -7.33 -12.50 3.93
N LEU A 54 -6.98 -11.35 4.50
CA LEU A 54 -7.26 -10.07 3.86
C LEU A 54 -6.58 -9.97 2.50
N ILE A 55 -5.32 -10.38 2.42
CA ILE A 55 -4.58 -10.40 1.16
C ILE A 55 -5.27 -11.32 0.16
N ASN A 56 -5.73 -12.49 0.62
CA ASN A 56 -6.41 -13.44 -0.25
C ASN A 56 -7.71 -12.85 -0.81
N TYR A 57 -8.44 -12.09 -0.02
CA TYR A 57 -9.62 -11.39 -0.55
C TYR A 57 -9.22 -10.40 -1.64
N GLY A 58 -8.06 -9.80 -1.52
CA GLY A 58 -7.57 -8.88 -2.54
C GLY A 58 -7.28 -9.56 -3.87
N GLU A 59 -7.12 -10.87 -3.86
CA GLU A 59 -6.89 -11.66 -5.08
C GLU A 59 -8.15 -12.33 -5.59
N ASP A 60 -9.22 -12.30 -4.83
CA ASP A 60 -10.51 -12.87 -5.20
C ASP A 60 -11.23 -11.89 -6.12
N LYS A 61 -11.70 -12.39 -7.27
CA LYS A 61 -12.34 -11.52 -8.26
C LYS A 61 -13.50 -10.71 -7.69
N LEU A 62 -14.25 -11.31 -6.78
CA LEU A 62 -15.41 -10.65 -6.21
C LEU A 62 -15.04 -9.49 -5.29
N PHE A 63 -13.97 -9.66 -4.52
CA PHE A 63 -13.62 -8.69 -3.48
C PHE A 63 -12.40 -7.84 -3.82
N SER A 64 -11.71 -8.14 -4.92
CA SER A 64 -10.43 -7.47 -5.19
C SER A 64 -10.56 -5.96 -5.28
N THR A 65 -11.62 -5.46 -5.91
CA THR A 65 -11.81 -4.02 -6.05
C THR A 65 -11.98 -3.35 -4.70
N LEU A 66 -12.75 -3.97 -3.81
CA LEU A 66 -12.96 -3.42 -2.47
C LEU A 66 -11.66 -3.35 -1.68
N ILE A 67 -10.90 -4.44 -1.73
CA ILE A 67 -9.66 -4.51 -0.96
C ILE A 67 -8.61 -3.55 -1.53
N LYS A 68 -8.53 -3.45 -2.85
CA LYS A 68 -7.60 -2.52 -3.48
C LYS A 68 -7.94 -1.08 -3.14
N LYS A 69 -9.22 -0.74 -3.13
CA LYS A 69 -9.63 0.61 -2.74
C LYS A 69 -9.30 0.88 -1.28
N ALA A 70 -9.54 -0.09 -0.41
CA ALA A 70 -9.21 0.07 1.00
C ALA A 70 -7.70 0.25 1.17
N LYS A 71 -6.91 -0.54 0.48
CA LYS A 71 -5.46 -0.45 0.54
C LYS A 71 -4.98 0.91 0.04
N ASN A 72 -5.57 1.40 -1.05
CA ASN A 72 -5.23 2.72 -1.57
C ASN A 72 -5.57 3.82 -0.58
N ARG A 73 -6.69 3.68 0.11
CA ARG A 73 -7.09 4.68 1.09
C ARG A 73 -6.11 4.74 2.26
N VAL A 74 -5.68 3.59 2.73
CA VAL A 74 -4.68 3.52 3.79
C VAL A 74 -3.37 4.13 3.32
N GLN A 75 -2.94 3.78 2.12
CA GLN A 75 -1.71 4.30 1.56
C GLN A 75 -1.78 5.82 1.38
N ALA A 76 -2.91 6.34 0.90
CA ALA A 76 -3.07 7.77 0.71
C ALA A 76 -2.91 8.52 2.03
N GLN A 77 -3.48 8.00 3.11
CA GLN A 77 -3.31 8.64 4.41
C GLN A 77 -1.84 8.64 4.85
N LEU A 78 -1.14 7.53 4.62
CA LEU A 78 0.27 7.46 4.95
C LEU A 78 1.08 8.51 4.21
N GLU A 79 0.80 8.68 2.92
CA GLU A 79 1.49 9.67 2.11
C GLU A 79 1.17 11.09 2.57
N GLU A 80 -0.11 11.35 2.85
CA GLU A 80 -0.54 12.66 3.31
C GLU A 80 0.08 13.00 4.66
N ASN A 81 0.14 12.04 5.55
CA ASN A 81 0.75 12.25 6.87
C ASN A 81 2.24 12.53 6.73
N ALA A 82 2.92 11.85 5.81
CA ALA A 82 4.32 12.11 5.57
C ALA A 82 4.54 13.52 5.04
N LEU A 83 3.68 13.96 4.12
CA LEU A 83 3.81 15.28 3.51
C LEU A 83 3.46 16.40 4.47
N THR A 84 2.54 16.16 5.40
CA THR A 84 2.11 17.20 6.34
C THR A 84 2.84 17.13 7.67
N GLY A 85 3.75 16.18 7.84
CA GLY A 85 4.53 16.06 9.06
C GLY A 85 3.79 15.47 10.24
N LYS A 86 2.65 14.85 10.00
CA LYS A 86 1.86 14.27 11.09
C LYS A 86 2.38 12.95 11.59
N GLY A 87 3.19 12.27 10.82
CA GLY A 87 3.69 10.96 11.20
C GLY A 87 5.19 10.94 11.25
N ASN A 88 5.72 9.81 11.69
CA ASN A 88 7.16 9.56 11.66
C ASN A 88 7.55 9.19 10.24
N SER A 89 8.38 10.02 9.62
CA SER A 89 8.77 9.81 8.22
C SER A 89 9.48 8.49 8.01
N THR A 90 10.37 8.13 8.91
CA THR A 90 11.10 6.87 8.80
C THR A 90 10.15 5.69 8.86
N PHE A 91 9.21 5.71 9.81
CA PHE A 91 8.24 4.63 9.92
C PHE A 91 7.33 4.59 8.70
N THR A 92 6.92 5.74 8.19
CA THR A 92 6.06 5.81 7.01
C THR A 92 6.74 5.18 5.81
N ILE A 93 8.02 5.53 5.57
CA ILE A 93 8.77 4.97 4.47
C ILE A 93 8.91 3.46 4.63
N PHE A 94 9.25 3.02 5.84
CA PHE A 94 9.36 1.60 6.15
C PHE A 94 8.06 0.85 5.86
N ASN A 95 6.95 1.43 6.28
CA ASN A 95 5.63 0.84 6.08
C ASN A 95 5.29 0.75 4.59
N LEU A 96 5.55 1.81 3.83
CA LEU A 96 5.27 1.82 2.40
C LEU A 96 6.10 0.77 1.67
N LYS A 97 7.35 0.61 2.06
CA LYS A 97 8.20 -0.40 1.43
C LYS A 97 7.73 -1.81 1.75
N ASN A 98 7.36 -2.06 3.00
CA ASN A 98 7.03 -3.42 3.42
C ASN A 98 5.61 -3.85 3.06
N ASN A 99 4.70 -2.92 2.98
CA ASN A 99 3.29 -3.27 2.82
C ASN A 99 2.67 -2.82 1.52
N TYR A 100 3.32 -1.90 0.80
CA TYR A 100 2.72 -1.30 -0.39
C TYR A 100 3.61 -1.37 -1.62
N GLY A 101 4.69 -2.13 -1.52
CA GLY A 101 5.53 -2.37 -2.68
C GLY A 101 6.42 -1.21 -3.09
N TRP A 102 6.53 -0.19 -2.26
CA TRP A 102 7.44 0.91 -2.56
C TRP A 102 8.87 0.44 -2.41
N LYS A 103 9.73 0.95 -3.24
CA LYS A 103 11.14 0.56 -3.25
C LYS A 103 12.02 1.79 -3.43
N ASP A 104 13.26 1.65 -3.00
CA ASP A 104 14.28 2.61 -3.35
C ASP A 104 14.63 2.37 -4.81
N SER A 105 13.79 2.88 -5.68
CA SER A 105 13.80 2.48 -7.07
C SER A 105 15.05 2.89 -7.82
N ILE A 106 15.77 3.86 -7.29
CA ILE A 106 17.00 4.30 -7.94
C ILE A 106 18.00 3.16 -8.04
N ASP A 107 18.26 2.49 -6.91
CA ASP A 107 19.21 1.38 -6.90
C ASP A 107 18.70 0.20 -7.71
N ALA A 108 17.45 -0.16 -7.53
CA ALA A 108 16.90 -1.31 -8.23
C ALA A 108 16.85 -1.09 -9.73
N LYS A 109 16.52 0.12 -10.15
CA LYS A 109 16.36 0.41 -11.56
C LYS A 109 17.66 0.64 -12.30
N VAL A 110 18.70 1.05 -11.59
CA VAL A 110 20.00 1.19 -12.21
C VAL A 110 20.46 -0.14 -12.79
N GLU A 111 20.16 -1.22 -12.11
CA GLU A 111 20.55 -2.55 -12.58
C GLU A 111 19.69 -3.06 -13.73
N THR A 112 18.40 -2.71 -13.74
CA THR A 112 17.47 -3.32 -14.68
C THR A 112 17.04 -2.39 -15.80
N ASN A 113 17.11 -1.07 -15.58
CA ASN A 113 16.60 -0.10 -16.54
C ASN A 113 17.62 0.98 -16.84
N VAL A 114 18.88 0.59 -16.90
CA VAL A 114 19.96 1.51 -17.22
C VAL A 114 19.69 2.27 -18.52
N ASP A 115 19.20 1.56 -19.52
CA ASP A 115 18.93 2.16 -20.82
C ASP A 115 17.86 3.24 -20.74
N ASN A 116 16.92 3.11 -19.80
CA ASN A 116 15.82 4.07 -19.68
C ASN A 116 16.24 5.35 -19.01
N ILE A 117 17.20 5.29 -18.11
CA ILE A 117 17.61 6.48 -17.36
C ILE A 117 18.89 7.10 -17.87
N THR A 118 19.65 6.36 -18.67
CA THR A 118 20.92 6.86 -19.21
C THR A 118 20.77 8.17 -19.97
N PRO A 119 19.74 8.34 -20.82
CA PRO A 119 19.60 9.62 -21.51
C PRO A 119 19.42 10.80 -20.56
N LEU A 120 18.68 10.61 -19.48
CA LEU A 120 18.46 11.67 -18.50
C LEU A 120 19.78 12.00 -17.78
N ILE A 121 20.50 10.98 -17.38
CA ILE A 121 21.79 11.17 -16.71
C ILE A 121 22.77 11.89 -17.64
N ASN A 122 22.83 11.46 -18.87
CA ASN A 122 23.71 12.10 -19.85
C ASN A 122 23.35 13.56 -20.07
N MET A 123 22.08 13.86 -20.10
CA MET A 123 21.64 15.25 -20.27
C MET A 123 22.13 16.11 -19.10
N LEU A 124 21.99 15.61 -17.89
CA LEU A 124 22.46 16.34 -16.71
C LEU A 124 23.96 16.52 -16.70
N MET A 125 24.70 15.49 -17.05
CA MET A 125 26.15 15.54 -17.06
C MET A 125 26.66 16.44 -18.16
N ASN A 126 26.03 16.43 -19.33
CA ASN A 126 26.42 17.32 -20.42
C ASN A 126 26.21 18.78 -20.05
N THR A 127 25.11 19.06 -19.33
CA THR A 127 24.87 20.42 -18.88
C THR A 127 25.96 20.88 -17.94
N THR A 128 26.40 20.00 -17.05
CA THR A 128 27.50 20.32 -16.13
C THR A 128 28.78 20.50 -16.88
N ASP A 129 29.08 19.66 -17.85
CA ASP A 129 30.30 19.76 -18.65
C ASP A 129 30.33 21.05 -19.45
N ASP A 130 29.18 21.42 -20.02
CA ASP A 130 29.07 22.67 -20.76
C ASP A 130 29.42 23.88 -19.88
N LYS A 131 28.94 23.85 -18.64
CA LYS A 131 29.24 24.92 -17.70
C LYS A 131 30.71 24.96 -17.37
N ASP A 132 31.32 23.82 -17.17
CA ASP A 132 32.74 23.73 -16.87
C ASP A 132 33.58 24.25 -18.04
N GLU A 133 33.18 23.89 -19.26
CA GLU A 133 33.91 24.34 -20.44
C GLU A 133 33.80 25.85 -20.63
N ASN A 134 32.67 26.41 -20.28
CA ASN A 134 32.46 27.86 -20.41
C ASN A 134 33.07 28.63 -19.26
N SER A 135 33.46 27.95 -18.22
CA SER A 135 34.13 28.61 -17.11
C SER A 135 35.62 28.82 -17.42
#